data_1537ff88922b599b4cb3fff3cfc0f6c7
#
_entry.id   1537ff88922b599b4cb3fff3cfc0f6c7
#
_cell.length_a   1.000
_cell.length_b   1.000
_cell.length_c   1.000
_cell.angle_alpha   90.00
_cell.angle_beta   90.00
_cell.angle_gamma   90.00
#
_symmetry.space_group_name_H-M   'P 1'
#
loop_
_entity.id
_entity.type
_entity.pdbx_description
1 polymer ?
#
loop_
_entity_poly.entity_id
_entity_poly.type
_entity_poly.pdbx_seq_one_letter_code
_entity_poly.pdbx_strand_id
1 'polypeptide(L)'
;MAIRCRQCRPLSRYGYHLSMKILIRFFASLHALIALLFVCASLVLIAIAANSGWHTLAAGLNVGAAQGIIEAIGLIAVAVVALQIAQTIVEEEVIREAQISAPTRVRRYLSRFLVVIVIALAVEGLVATFKALHDDLSQLPYAASIVISVAILLAGWGAFIWFNRAAEELEPEAMKEAKSEDEKLE
;
A
#
# COMPACT_ATOMS: atom_id res chain seq x y z
N MET A 1 -8.16 34.02 58.08
CA MET A 1 -8.82 32.70 58.15
C MET A 1 -8.60 31.97 56.81
N ALA A 2 -7.55 31.16 56.76
CA ALA A 2 -7.07 30.52 55.53
C ALA A 2 -7.68 29.14 55.43
N ILE A 3 -8.52 28.93 54.42
CA ILE A 3 -9.11 27.60 54.11
C ILE A 3 -8.12 26.88 53.21
N ARG A 4 -7.43 25.87 53.77
CA ARG A 4 -6.55 24.94 53.11
C ARG A 4 -7.41 23.92 52.31
N CYS A 5 -7.47 24.05 51.01
CA CYS A 5 -8.11 23.07 50.16
C CYS A 5 -7.17 21.83 50.07
N ARG A 6 -7.54 20.74 50.75
CA ARG A 6 -6.84 19.44 50.74
C ARG A 6 -7.00 18.79 49.38
N GLN A 7 -5.87 18.48 48.78
CA GLN A 7 -5.56 17.34 47.93
C GLN A 7 -6.77 16.56 47.36
N CYS A 8 -7.21 16.92 46.20
CA CYS A 8 -7.85 15.95 45.30
C CYS A 8 -6.75 15.10 44.66
N ARG A 9 -6.57 13.88 45.14
CA ARG A 9 -5.71 12.86 44.46
C ARG A 9 -6.34 12.46 43.15
N PRO A 10 -5.62 12.46 42.02
CA PRO A 10 -6.08 11.88 40.78
C PRO A 10 -5.81 10.37 40.80
N LEU A 11 -6.69 9.58 41.43
CA LEU A 11 -6.60 8.12 41.48
C LEU A 11 -7.07 7.40 40.19
N SER A 12 -7.48 8.16 39.17
CA SER A 12 -8.10 7.57 37.95
C SER A 12 -7.16 7.43 36.75
N ARG A 13 -6.00 8.08 36.71
CA ARG A 13 -5.14 8.09 35.49
C ARG A 13 -4.35 6.81 35.24
N TYR A 14 -4.03 6.02 36.24
CA TYR A 14 -3.17 4.85 36.09
C TYR A 14 -3.85 3.66 35.39
N GLY A 15 -5.14 3.44 35.60
CA GLY A 15 -5.89 2.34 34.99
C GLY A 15 -6.08 2.49 33.47
N TYR A 16 -6.37 3.71 33.02
CA TYR A 16 -6.58 3.97 31.58
C TYR A 16 -5.30 3.85 30.76
N HIS A 17 -4.14 4.23 31.32
CA HIS A 17 -2.85 4.08 30.64
C HIS A 17 -2.41 2.64 30.42
N LEU A 18 -2.74 1.74 31.33
CA LEU A 18 -2.39 0.32 31.20
C LEU A 18 -3.27 -0.36 30.15
N SER A 19 -4.59 -0.12 30.19
CA SER A 19 -5.54 -0.65 29.20
C SER A 19 -5.24 -0.13 27.78
N MET A 20 -4.89 1.14 27.64
CA MET A 20 -4.52 1.74 26.36
C MET A 20 -3.27 1.08 25.77
N LYS A 21 -2.23 0.83 26.57
CA LYS A 21 -1.00 0.18 26.12
C LYS A 21 -1.23 -1.28 25.70
N ILE A 22 -2.09 -2.00 26.41
CA ILE A 22 -2.44 -3.38 26.04
C ILE A 22 -3.21 -3.40 24.71
N LEU A 23 -4.16 -2.50 24.53
CA LEU A 23 -4.94 -2.38 23.30
C LEU A 23 -4.04 -2.05 22.10
N ILE A 24 -3.14 -1.09 22.24
CA ILE A 24 -2.18 -0.71 21.16
C ILE A 24 -1.29 -1.91 20.79
N ARG A 25 -0.77 -2.64 21.78
CA ARG A 25 0.06 -3.84 21.52
C ARG A 25 -0.73 -4.95 20.84
N PHE A 26 -1.98 -5.14 21.21
CA PHE A 26 -2.86 -6.12 20.58
C PHE A 26 -3.09 -5.78 19.10
N PHE A 27 -3.43 -4.53 18.78
CA PHE A 27 -3.60 -4.11 17.39
C PHE A 27 -2.29 -4.20 16.60
N ALA A 28 -1.16 -3.78 17.15
CA ALA A 28 0.14 -3.93 16.52
C ALA A 28 0.48 -5.40 16.21
N SER A 29 0.18 -6.32 17.13
CA SER A 29 0.38 -7.76 16.91
C SER A 29 -0.53 -8.30 15.81
N LEU A 30 -1.78 -7.83 15.74
CA LEU A 30 -2.73 -8.22 14.69
C LEU A 30 -2.25 -7.72 13.31
N HIS A 31 -1.81 -6.47 13.22
CA HIS A 31 -1.25 -5.92 11.98
C HIS A 31 0.04 -6.65 11.56
N ALA A 32 0.92 -6.99 12.51
CA ALA A 32 2.12 -7.79 12.23
C ALA A 32 1.77 -9.18 11.69
N LEU A 33 0.71 -9.82 12.22
CA LEU A 33 0.22 -11.10 11.70
C LEU A 33 -0.31 -10.97 10.28
N ILE A 34 -1.11 -9.93 10.00
CA ILE A 34 -1.62 -9.66 8.65
C ILE A 34 -0.46 -9.41 7.67
N ALA A 35 0.52 -8.60 8.04
CA ALA A 35 1.70 -8.37 7.23
C ALA A 35 2.46 -9.67 6.93
N LEU A 36 2.63 -10.54 7.93
CA LEU A 36 3.25 -11.85 7.75
C LEU A 36 2.47 -12.73 6.76
N LEU A 37 1.14 -12.73 6.80
CA LEU A 37 0.31 -13.47 5.85
C LEU A 37 0.51 -12.95 4.41
N PHE A 38 0.62 -11.64 4.21
CA PHE A 38 0.92 -11.07 2.90
C PHE A 38 2.31 -11.46 2.40
N VAL A 39 3.32 -11.48 3.28
CA VAL A 39 4.66 -11.96 2.94
C VAL A 39 4.63 -13.43 2.52
N CYS A 40 3.95 -14.29 3.29
CA CYS A 40 3.79 -15.70 2.94
C CYS A 40 3.08 -15.89 1.59
N ALA A 41 2.00 -15.17 1.36
CA ALA A 41 1.27 -15.20 0.09
C ALA A 41 2.15 -14.76 -1.08
N SER A 42 2.93 -13.70 -0.92
CA SER A 42 3.90 -13.22 -1.90
C SER A 42 4.94 -14.29 -2.25
N LEU A 43 5.53 -14.95 -1.24
CA LEU A 43 6.52 -16.02 -1.45
C LEU A 43 5.92 -17.21 -2.19
N VAL A 44 4.69 -17.60 -1.88
CA VAL A 44 3.97 -18.67 -2.60
C VAL A 44 3.73 -18.29 -4.05
N LEU A 45 3.27 -17.07 -4.32
CA LEU A 45 3.07 -16.59 -5.69
C LEU A 45 4.37 -16.55 -6.49
N ILE A 46 5.48 -16.11 -5.89
CA ILE A 46 6.80 -16.12 -6.52
C ILE A 46 7.24 -17.56 -6.84
N ALA A 47 7.04 -18.50 -5.93
CA ALA A 47 7.38 -19.90 -6.16
C ALA A 47 6.55 -20.51 -7.30
N ILE A 48 5.23 -20.21 -7.35
CA ILE A 48 4.34 -20.65 -8.44
C ILE A 48 4.82 -20.04 -9.76
N ALA A 49 5.08 -18.74 -9.80
CA ALA A 49 5.55 -18.04 -11.00
C ALA A 49 6.89 -18.61 -11.51
N ALA A 50 7.84 -18.85 -10.62
CA ALA A 50 9.13 -19.43 -10.96
C ALA A 50 8.98 -20.85 -11.52
N ASN A 51 8.16 -21.68 -10.88
CA ASN A 51 7.88 -23.05 -11.35
C ASN A 51 7.18 -23.04 -12.70
N SER A 52 6.15 -22.24 -12.89
CA SER A 52 5.42 -22.07 -14.14
C SER A 52 6.35 -21.60 -15.27
N GLY A 53 7.12 -20.55 -15.01
CA GLY A 53 8.11 -20.03 -15.96
C GLY A 53 9.17 -21.06 -16.36
N TRP A 54 9.68 -21.86 -15.41
CA TRP A 54 10.63 -22.93 -15.67
C TRP A 54 10.06 -24.02 -16.58
N HIS A 55 8.86 -24.53 -16.26
CA HIS A 55 8.20 -25.54 -17.09
C HIS A 55 7.89 -25.03 -18.49
N THR A 56 7.49 -23.79 -18.60
CA THR A 56 7.21 -23.13 -19.88
C THR A 56 8.46 -23.04 -20.75
N LEU A 57 9.59 -22.65 -20.18
CA LEU A 57 10.88 -22.60 -20.91
C LEU A 57 11.36 -23.99 -21.30
N ALA A 58 11.19 -24.98 -20.43
CA ALA A 58 11.60 -26.37 -20.69
C ALA A 58 10.78 -27.03 -21.82
N ALA A 59 9.55 -26.59 -22.05
CA ALA A 59 8.70 -27.06 -23.15
C ALA A 59 9.11 -26.53 -24.53
N GLY A 60 10.07 -25.61 -24.60
CA GLY A 60 10.61 -25.03 -25.83
C GLY A 60 10.06 -23.63 -26.13
N LEU A 61 10.78 -22.87 -26.95
CA LEU A 61 10.44 -21.48 -27.31
C LEU A 61 9.40 -21.46 -28.43
N ASN A 62 8.14 -21.32 -28.03
CA ASN A 62 6.98 -21.21 -28.93
C ASN A 62 6.00 -20.13 -28.40
N VAL A 63 4.91 -19.90 -29.12
CA VAL A 63 3.89 -18.92 -28.72
C VAL A 63 3.27 -19.24 -27.35
N GLY A 64 3.06 -20.55 -27.07
CA GLY A 64 2.57 -20.98 -25.75
C GLY A 64 3.59 -20.67 -24.63
N ALA A 65 4.89 -20.75 -24.94
CA ALA A 65 5.93 -20.33 -23.99
C ALA A 65 5.86 -18.81 -23.70
N ALA A 66 5.61 -17.99 -24.72
CA ALA A 66 5.42 -16.55 -24.53
C ALA A 66 4.24 -16.25 -23.60
N GLN A 67 3.11 -16.91 -23.81
CA GLN A 67 1.90 -16.76 -22.95
C GLN A 67 2.20 -17.17 -21.50
N GLY A 68 2.83 -18.34 -21.29
CA GLY A 68 3.17 -18.81 -19.94
C GLY A 68 4.15 -17.88 -19.20
N ILE A 69 5.10 -17.28 -19.91
CA ILE A 69 5.99 -16.27 -19.32
C ILE A 69 5.23 -14.99 -18.94
N ILE A 70 4.32 -14.53 -19.80
CA ILE A 70 3.48 -13.36 -19.50
C ILE A 70 2.61 -13.62 -18.26
N GLU A 71 2.03 -14.82 -18.12
CA GLU A 71 1.28 -15.19 -16.91
C GLU A 71 2.17 -15.24 -15.67
N ALA A 72 3.38 -15.77 -15.77
CA ALA A 72 4.35 -15.77 -14.67
C ALA A 72 4.71 -14.34 -14.23
N ILE A 73 4.87 -13.42 -15.19
CA ILE A 73 5.08 -11.98 -14.90
C ILE A 73 3.89 -11.38 -14.17
N GLY A 74 2.65 -11.70 -14.56
CA GLY A 74 1.43 -11.28 -13.88
C GLY A 74 1.41 -11.74 -12.41
N LEU A 75 1.72 -13.01 -12.14
CA LEU A 75 1.83 -13.55 -10.78
C LEU A 75 2.89 -12.83 -9.95
N ILE A 76 4.05 -12.50 -10.54
CA ILE A 76 5.11 -11.73 -9.88
C ILE A 76 4.62 -10.31 -9.55
N ALA A 77 3.89 -9.67 -10.47
CA ALA A 77 3.34 -8.33 -10.22
C ALA A 77 2.38 -8.33 -9.01
N VAL A 78 1.48 -9.32 -8.91
CA VAL A 78 0.60 -9.48 -7.74
C VAL A 78 1.40 -9.77 -6.46
N ALA A 79 2.46 -10.58 -6.54
CA ALA A 79 3.35 -10.85 -5.40
C ALA A 79 4.04 -9.57 -4.90
N VAL A 80 4.49 -8.70 -5.81
CA VAL A 80 5.10 -7.39 -5.47
C VAL A 80 4.07 -6.49 -4.76
N VAL A 81 2.82 -6.45 -5.22
CA VAL A 81 1.75 -5.70 -4.54
C VAL A 81 1.52 -6.23 -3.12
N ALA A 82 1.43 -7.56 -2.96
CA ALA A 82 1.25 -8.18 -1.65
C ALA A 82 2.41 -7.84 -0.69
N LEU A 83 3.65 -7.87 -1.18
CA LEU A 83 4.82 -7.49 -0.41
C LEU A 83 4.82 -6.00 -0.03
N GLN A 84 4.41 -5.13 -0.96
CA GLN A 84 4.30 -3.70 -0.70
C GLN A 84 3.25 -3.38 0.37
N ILE A 85 2.11 -4.10 0.36
CA ILE A 85 1.08 -3.98 1.40
C ILE A 85 1.66 -4.41 2.76
N ALA A 86 2.39 -5.53 2.80
CA ALA A 86 3.03 -6.01 4.02
C ALA A 86 4.02 -4.98 4.59
N GLN A 87 4.89 -4.42 3.74
CA GLN A 87 5.85 -3.38 4.14
C GLN A 87 5.13 -2.15 4.71
N THR A 88 4.07 -1.70 4.04
CA THR A 88 3.30 -0.56 4.48
C THR A 88 2.66 -0.77 5.84
N ILE A 89 2.05 -1.94 6.08
CA ILE A 89 1.46 -2.28 7.38
C ILE A 89 2.54 -2.27 8.47
N VAL A 90 3.72 -2.81 8.20
CA VAL A 90 4.83 -2.83 9.16
C VAL A 90 5.33 -1.42 9.46
N GLU A 91 5.57 -0.60 8.44
CA GLU A 91 6.07 0.77 8.60
C GLU A 91 5.08 1.66 9.36
N GLU A 92 3.78 1.61 9.01
CA GLU A 92 2.77 2.54 9.54
C GLU A 92 2.18 2.08 10.88
N GLU A 93 2.00 0.79 11.10
CA GLU A 93 1.24 0.27 12.25
C GLU A 93 2.11 -0.43 13.29
N VAL A 94 3.23 -1.03 12.88
CA VAL A 94 4.09 -1.81 13.79
C VAL A 94 5.29 -0.99 14.26
N ILE A 95 6.00 -0.32 13.36
CA ILE A 95 7.24 0.40 13.68
C ILE A 95 6.94 1.81 14.21
N ARG A 96 5.86 2.43 13.80
CA ARG A 96 5.33 3.73 14.24
C ARG A 96 6.34 4.64 14.95
N GLU A 97 7.35 5.08 14.26
CA GLU A 97 8.15 6.23 14.70
C GLU A 97 7.35 7.51 14.40
N ALA A 98 6.74 8.03 15.46
CA ALA A 98 5.68 9.03 15.44
C ALA A 98 6.22 10.46 15.28
N GLN A 99 6.94 10.76 14.20
CA GLN A 99 7.58 12.07 14.10
C GLN A 99 7.36 12.81 12.77
N ILE A 100 6.60 12.24 11.84
CA ILE A 100 6.30 12.90 10.56
C ILE A 100 4.87 13.48 10.63
N SER A 101 4.70 14.72 10.17
CA SER A 101 3.38 15.37 10.11
C SER A 101 2.36 14.53 9.33
N ALA A 102 1.12 14.52 9.79
CA ALA A 102 0.05 13.72 9.20
C ALA A 102 -0.14 13.96 7.69
N PRO A 103 -0.11 15.20 7.15
CA PRO A 103 -0.26 15.46 5.72
C PRO A 103 0.86 14.85 4.88
N THR A 104 2.11 15.01 5.30
CA THR A 104 3.29 14.49 4.58
C THR A 104 3.30 12.97 4.56
N ARG A 105 2.91 12.33 5.67
CA ARG A 105 2.80 10.87 5.78
C ARG A 105 1.76 10.30 4.82
N VAL A 106 0.53 10.84 4.83
CA VAL A 106 -0.56 10.40 3.95
C VAL A 106 -0.15 10.53 2.48
N ARG A 107 0.46 11.64 2.08
CA ARG A 107 0.91 11.86 0.71
C ARG A 107 1.99 10.86 0.29
N ARG A 108 2.99 10.62 1.14
CA ARG A 108 4.08 9.67 0.86
C ARG A 108 3.55 8.23 0.75
N TYR A 109 2.67 7.84 1.67
CA TYR A 109 2.02 6.55 1.68
C TYR A 109 1.19 6.32 0.41
N LEU A 110 0.24 7.23 0.12
CA LEU A 110 -0.64 7.12 -1.05
C LEU A 110 0.16 7.10 -2.36
N SER A 111 1.21 7.92 -2.48
CA SER A 111 2.04 7.95 -3.69
C SER A 111 2.73 6.62 -3.94
N ARG A 112 3.37 6.05 -2.92
CA ARG A 112 4.08 4.76 -3.02
C ARG A 112 3.13 3.62 -3.34
N PHE A 113 2.01 3.56 -2.62
CA PHE A 113 0.98 2.54 -2.80
C PHE A 113 0.33 2.61 -4.19
N LEU A 114 -0.01 3.82 -4.65
CA LEU A 114 -0.62 4.02 -5.95
C LEU A 114 0.28 3.59 -7.11
N VAL A 115 1.57 3.94 -7.07
CA VAL A 115 2.52 3.56 -8.13
C VAL A 115 2.56 2.03 -8.28
N VAL A 116 2.60 1.29 -7.18
CA VAL A 116 2.65 -0.18 -7.22
C VAL A 116 1.35 -0.76 -7.78
N ILE A 117 0.18 -0.24 -7.36
CA ILE A 117 -1.12 -0.67 -7.89
C ILE A 117 -1.22 -0.38 -9.39
N VAL A 118 -0.82 0.81 -9.84
CA VAL A 118 -0.85 1.19 -11.26
C VAL A 118 0.01 0.25 -12.09
N ILE A 119 1.23 -0.06 -11.64
CA ILE A 119 2.11 -0.99 -12.35
C ILE A 119 1.49 -2.40 -12.40
N ALA A 120 0.97 -2.90 -11.29
CA ALA A 120 0.35 -4.22 -11.25
C ALA A 120 -0.87 -4.33 -12.18
N LEU A 121 -1.77 -3.34 -12.13
CA LEU A 121 -2.94 -3.30 -13.03
C LEU A 121 -2.54 -3.13 -14.50
N ALA A 122 -1.48 -2.37 -14.79
CA ALA A 122 -0.98 -2.22 -16.16
C ALA A 122 -0.43 -3.55 -16.70
N VAL A 123 0.33 -4.30 -15.88
CA VAL A 123 0.81 -5.64 -16.23
C VAL A 123 -0.37 -6.60 -16.42
N GLU A 124 -1.36 -6.60 -15.52
CA GLU A 124 -2.56 -7.43 -15.63
C GLU A 124 -3.38 -7.10 -16.88
N GLY A 125 -3.54 -5.81 -17.20
CA GLY A 125 -4.17 -5.37 -18.45
C GLY A 125 -3.44 -5.86 -19.69
N LEU A 126 -2.10 -5.88 -19.66
CA LEU A 126 -1.27 -6.43 -20.73
C LEU A 126 -1.48 -7.95 -20.87
N VAL A 127 -1.43 -8.70 -19.76
CA VAL A 127 -1.68 -10.15 -19.73
C VAL A 127 -3.06 -10.47 -20.29
N ALA A 128 -4.09 -9.77 -19.81
CA ALA A 128 -5.47 -9.94 -20.29
C ALA A 128 -5.61 -9.65 -21.79
N THR A 129 -4.91 -8.62 -22.28
CA THR A 129 -4.91 -8.28 -23.72
C THR A 129 -4.26 -9.39 -24.55
N PHE A 130 -3.12 -9.92 -24.13
CA PHE A 130 -2.47 -11.04 -24.83
C PHE A 130 -3.33 -12.30 -24.84
N LYS A 131 -3.97 -12.64 -23.73
CA LYS A 131 -4.92 -13.77 -23.66
C LYS A 131 -6.10 -13.56 -24.59
N ALA A 132 -6.73 -12.40 -24.55
CA ALA A 132 -7.87 -12.08 -25.42
C ALA A 132 -7.52 -12.17 -26.90
N LEU A 133 -6.34 -11.74 -27.32
CA LEU A 133 -5.87 -11.83 -28.70
C LEU A 133 -5.64 -13.24 -29.18
N HIS A 134 -5.27 -14.17 -28.28
CA HIS A 134 -4.89 -15.54 -28.66
C HIS A 134 -6.03 -16.55 -28.43
N ASP A 135 -6.82 -16.36 -27.39
CA ASP A 135 -7.83 -17.34 -26.98
C ASP A 135 -9.24 -16.96 -27.47
N ASP A 136 -9.66 -15.69 -27.24
CA ASP A 136 -11.00 -15.24 -27.58
C ASP A 136 -11.06 -13.71 -27.72
N LEU A 137 -11.16 -13.23 -28.95
CA LEU A 137 -11.28 -11.81 -29.28
C LEU A 137 -12.47 -11.11 -28.62
N SER A 138 -13.52 -11.86 -28.24
CA SER A 138 -14.68 -11.29 -27.53
C SER A 138 -14.33 -10.76 -26.13
N GLN A 139 -13.20 -11.20 -25.55
CA GLN A 139 -12.68 -10.75 -24.26
C GLN A 139 -11.90 -9.43 -24.34
N LEU A 140 -11.55 -8.96 -25.54
CA LEU A 140 -10.76 -7.75 -25.74
C LEU A 140 -11.37 -6.49 -25.10
N PRO A 141 -12.69 -6.24 -25.15
CA PRO A 141 -13.31 -5.11 -24.45
C PRO A 141 -13.12 -5.16 -22.93
N TYR A 142 -13.10 -6.35 -22.31
CA TYR A 142 -12.84 -6.51 -20.87
C TYR A 142 -11.39 -6.19 -20.53
N ALA A 143 -10.44 -6.66 -21.34
CA ALA A 143 -9.03 -6.30 -21.19
C ALA A 143 -8.82 -4.78 -21.33
N ALA A 144 -9.46 -4.15 -22.31
CA ALA A 144 -9.44 -2.70 -22.51
C ALA A 144 -10.01 -1.94 -21.29
N SER A 145 -11.04 -2.48 -20.62
CA SER A 145 -11.62 -1.87 -19.43
C SER A 145 -10.63 -1.78 -18.26
N ILE A 146 -9.73 -2.75 -18.11
CA ILE A 146 -8.65 -2.71 -17.10
C ILE A 146 -7.72 -1.53 -17.39
N VAL A 147 -7.29 -1.36 -18.63
CA VAL A 147 -6.40 -0.26 -19.04
C VAL A 147 -7.08 1.10 -18.84
N ILE A 148 -8.37 1.22 -19.18
CA ILE A 148 -9.15 2.44 -18.91
C ILE A 148 -9.23 2.73 -17.40
N SER A 149 -9.44 1.70 -16.59
CA SER A 149 -9.46 1.84 -15.11
C SER A 149 -8.16 2.38 -14.57
N VAL A 150 -7.01 1.95 -15.10
CA VAL A 150 -5.69 2.50 -14.76
C VAL A 150 -5.59 3.98 -15.11
N ALA A 151 -6.07 4.36 -16.29
CA ALA A 151 -6.07 5.76 -16.71
C ALA A 151 -6.95 6.64 -15.79
N ILE A 152 -8.13 6.15 -15.40
CA ILE A 152 -9.03 6.83 -14.46
C ILE A 152 -8.36 6.96 -13.08
N LEU A 153 -7.68 5.91 -12.60
CA LEU A 153 -6.97 5.94 -11.33
C LEU A 153 -5.85 6.99 -11.34
N LEU A 154 -5.08 7.08 -12.43
CA LEU A 154 -4.03 8.09 -12.61
C LEU A 154 -4.61 9.50 -12.68
N ALA A 155 -5.72 9.70 -13.39
CA ALA A 155 -6.42 10.97 -13.45
C ALA A 155 -6.93 11.41 -12.07
N GLY A 156 -7.53 10.48 -11.32
CA GLY A 156 -7.97 10.70 -9.93
C GLY A 156 -6.81 11.08 -9.02
N TRP A 157 -5.67 10.44 -9.17
CA TRP A 157 -4.45 10.80 -8.44
C TRP A 157 -3.94 12.18 -8.79
N GLY A 158 -3.90 12.53 -10.08
CA GLY A 158 -3.55 13.87 -10.53
C GLY A 158 -4.46 14.94 -9.95
N ALA A 159 -5.77 14.69 -9.95
CA ALA A 159 -6.76 15.56 -9.33
C ALA A 159 -6.53 15.71 -7.81
N PHE A 160 -6.26 14.60 -7.10
CA PHE A 160 -5.94 14.62 -5.68
C PHE A 160 -4.71 15.50 -5.37
N ILE A 161 -3.63 15.36 -6.13
CA ILE A 161 -2.43 16.19 -5.96
C ILE A 161 -2.76 17.68 -6.22
N TRP A 162 -3.55 17.97 -7.25
CA TRP A 162 -3.94 19.33 -7.57
C TRP A 162 -4.77 19.97 -6.47
N PHE A 163 -5.79 19.26 -5.94
CA PHE A 163 -6.60 19.74 -4.82
C PHE A 163 -5.79 19.91 -3.54
N ASN A 164 -4.86 18.99 -3.26
CA ASN A 164 -4.01 19.09 -2.08
C ASN A 164 -3.07 20.30 -2.15
N ARG A 165 -2.54 20.61 -3.33
CA ARG A 165 -1.74 21.81 -3.55
C ARG A 165 -2.58 23.08 -3.33
N ALA A 166 -3.79 23.12 -3.86
CA ALA A 166 -4.70 24.23 -3.65
C ALA A 166 -5.05 24.43 -2.16
N ALA A 167 -5.19 23.35 -1.39
CA ALA A 167 -5.39 23.42 0.06
C ALA A 167 -4.14 23.94 0.80
N GLU A 168 -2.94 23.56 0.38
CA GLU A 168 -1.68 24.10 0.92
C GLU A 168 -1.54 25.62 0.70
N GLU A 169 -2.03 26.12 -0.43
CA GLU A 169 -2.02 27.56 -0.73
C GLU A 169 -3.03 28.37 0.09
N LEU A 170 -4.12 27.73 0.58
CA LEU A 170 -5.14 28.36 1.40
C LEU A 170 -4.74 28.46 2.89
N GLU A 171 -3.92 27.57 3.40
CA GLU A 171 -3.45 27.54 4.79
C GLU A 171 -1.93 27.46 4.89
N PRO A 172 -1.19 28.47 4.43
CA PRO A 172 0.27 28.41 4.33
C PRO A 172 0.97 28.38 5.70
N GLU A 173 0.35 28.90 6.76
CA GLU A 173 0.93 28.92 8.11
C GLU A 173 0.88 27.53 8.75
N ALA A 174 -0.25 26.83 8.69
CA ALA A 174 -0.39 25.46 9.20
C ALA A 174 0.56 24.49 8.47
N MET A 175 0.76 24.70 7.17
CA MET A 175 1.67 23.88 6.39
C MET A 175 3.16 24.16 6.67
N LYS A 176 3.53 25.41 6.96
CA LYS A 176 4.88 25.77 7.40
C LYS A 176 5.21 25.17 8.76
N GLU A 177 4.26 25.18 9.69
CA GLU A 177 4.40 24.58 11.01
C GLU A 177 4.62 23.08 10.90
N ALA A 178 3.79 22.37 10.10
CA ALA A 178 3.93 20.94 9.81
C ALA A 178 5.29 20.59 9.15
N LYS A 179 5.76 21.39 8.19
CA LYS A 179 7.08 21.20 7.55
C LYS A 179 8.25 21.50 8.47
N SER A 180 8.13 22.47 9.37
CA SER A 180 9.17 22.79 10.35
C SER A 180 9.34 21.72 11.42
N GLU A 181 8.29 20.94 11.69
CA GLU A 181 8.39 19.77 12.54
C GLU A 181 9.15 18.62 11.85
N ASP A 182 8.92 18.42 10.55
CA ASP A 182 9.64 17.42 9.75
C ASP A 182 11.15 17.72 9.65
N GLU A 183 11.53 19.01 9.55
CA GLU A 183 12.93 19.45 9.41
C GLU A 183 13.75 19.34 10.71
N LYS A 184 13.08 19.34 11.87
CA LYS A 184 13.73 19.13 13.18
C LYS A 184 14.12 17.68 13.46
N LEU A 185 13.74 16.76 12.56
CA LEU A 185 13.84 15.32 12.73
C LEU A 185 14.87 14.68 11.78
N GLU A 186 15.47 15.47 10.86
CA GLU A 186 16.64 15.13 10.08
C GLU A 186 17.93 15.57 10.82
#